data_9bc6e990733cc856e0fa808ad92447ed
#
_entry.id   9bc6e990733cc856e0fa808ad92447ed
#
_cell.length_a   1.000
_cell.length_b   1.000
_cell.length_c   1.000
_cell.angle_alpha   90.00
_cell.angle_beta   90.00
_cell.angle_gamma   90.00
#
_symmetry.space_group_name_H-M   'P 1'
#
loop_
_entity.id
_entity.type
_entity.pdbx_description
1 polymer ?
#
loop_
_entity_poly.entity_id
_entity_poly.type
_entity_poly.pdbx_seq_one_letter_code
_entity_poly.pdbx_strand_id
1 'polypeptide(L)'
;MGKVLVLAEKPSVGRDIAKVLGSKNEKNGYIEGPKYVVTWALGHLVTLADPESYGERYKSWSLEDLPILPKHLKTVVIKKSGKQFNTVKSQMNRNDIDEIVIATDAGREGELVARWIIEKSQVKKPIKRLWISSSTDKAIKEGFAKLKSGKEYENLYYSAIARAEADWIIGINATRALTTKYNAQLSCGRVQTPTLAMLLKREEEIRNFKPKEYYGLELIATKGNSDIKFIWNDKNNNSSTFSKEKIESTLKKVKGVD
;
A
#
# COMPACT_ATOMS: atom_id res chain seq x y z
N MET A 1 -8.61 37.73 -3.91
CA MET A 1 -8.11 36.46 -3.33
C MET A 1 -8.20 35.40 -4.40
N GLY A 2 -7.10 34.73 -4.73
CA GLY A 2 -7.11 33.63 -5.68
C GLY A 2 -7.79 32.40 -5.12
N LYS A 3 -7.97 31.40 -5.96
CA LYS A 3 -8.59 30.12 -5.59
C LYS A 3 -7.55 29.14 -5.08
N VAL A 4 -7.99 28.12 -4.37
CA VAL A 4 -7.20 26.97 -3.91
C VAL A 4 -7.53 25.77 -4.76
N LEU A 5 -6.51 25.13 -5.32
CA LEU A 5 -6.70 23.84 -6.01
C LEU A 5 -6.55 22.69 -5.02
N VAL A 6 -7.47 21.76 -5.05
CA VAL A 6 -7.45 20.54 -4.25
C VAL A 6 -7.24 19.34 -5.18
N LEU A 7 -6.19 18.57 -4.94
CA LEU A 7 -5.88 17.34 -5.68
C LEU A 7 -6.24 16.12 -4.84
N ALA A 8 -7.33 15.46 -5.19
CA ALA A 8 -7.74 14.19 -4.59
C ALA A 8 -7.11 12.98 -5.34
N GLU A 9 -7.11 11.80 -4.73
CA GLU A 9 -6.56 10.59 -5.36
C GLU A 9 -7.52 9.94 -6.36
N LYS A 10 -8.83 10.03 -6.09
CA LYS A 10 -9.89 9.37 -6.88
C LYS A 10 -11.05 10.32 -7.13
N PRO A 11 -11.80 10.09 -8.22
CA PRO A 11 -12.97 10.93 -8.55
C PRO A 11 -14.03 10.98 -7.43
N SER A 12 -14.30 9.86 -6.76
CA SER A 12 -15.26 9.77 -5.65
C SER A 12 -14.88 10.69 -4.50
N VAL A 13 -13.63 10.58 -4.03
CA VAL A 13 -13.10 11.44 -2.96
C VAL A 13 -13.09 12.90 -3.37
N GLY A 14 -12.77 13.20 -4.63
CA GLY A 14 -12.84 14.56 -5.18
C GLY A 14 -14.25 15.14 -5.10
N ARG A 15 -15.29 14.37 -5.45
CA ARG A 15 -16.68 14.80 -5.34
C ARG A 15 -17.10 15.03 -3.88
N ASP A 16 -16.73 14.14 -2.96
CA ASP A 16 -17.05 14.32 -1.54
C ASP A 16 -16.41 15.60 -0.99
N ILE A 17 -15.16 15.84 -1.31
CA ILE A 17 -14.46 17.08 -0.92
C ILE A 17 -15.12 18.30 -1.56
N ALA A 18 -15.43 18.26 -2.85
CA ALA A 18 -16.08 19.37 -3.56
C ALA A 18 -17.44 19.73 -2.95
N LYS A 19 -18.24 18.73 -2.61
CA LYS A 19 -19.53 18.89 -1.91
C LYS A 19 -19.36 19.63 -0.59
N VAL A 20 -18.41 19.19 0.24
CA VAL A 20 -18.16 19.78 1.57
C VAL A 20 -17.64 21.21 1.46
N LEU A 21 -16.81 21.49 0.43
CA LEU A 21 -16.24 22.83 0.17
C LEU A 21 -17.19 23.76 -0.61
N GLY A 22 -18.38 23.32 -0.97
CA GLY A 22 -19.36 24.12 -1.68
C GLY A 22 -19.03 24.35 -3.16
N SER A 23 -18.18 23.53 -3.75
CA SER A 23 -17.90 23.53 -5.19
C SER A 23 -18.97 22.73 -5.92
N LYS A 24 -19.70 23.34 -6.88
CA LYS A 24 -20.87 22.73 -7.52
C LYS A 24 -20.81 22.71 -9.05
N ASN A 25 -19.88 23.46 -9.67
CA ASN A 25 -19.78 23.54 -11.13
C ASN A 25 -18.92 22.38 -11.65
N GLU A 26 -19.55 21.26 -11.95
CA GLU A 26 -18.87 20.08 -12.45
C GLU A 26 -18.42 20.26 -13.91
N LYS A 27 -17.19 19.96 -14.18
CA LYS A 27 -16.52 19.99 -15.47
C LYS A 27 -15.84 18.64 -15.74
N ASN A 28 -15.30 18.48 -16.94
CA ASN A 28 -14.58 17.26 -17.30
C ASN A 28 -13.25 17.17 -16.52
N GLY A 29 -13.23 16.34 -15.47
CA GLY A 29 -12.04 16.05 -14.65
C GLY A 29 -11.81 16.98 -13.47
N TYR A 30 -12.72 17.93 -13.18
CA TYR A 30 -12.68 18.78 -11.99
C TYR A 30 -14.04 19.37 -11.64
N ILE A 31 -14.17 19.92 -10.43
CA ILE A 31 -15.36 20.62 -9.95
C ILE A 31 -14.92 21.98 -9.43
N GLU A 32 -15.56 23.05 -9.91
CA GLU A 32 -15.21 24.42 -9.57
C GLU A 32 -16.22 25.07 -8.64
N GLY A 33 -15.72 25.78 -7.66
CA GLY A 33 -16.50 26.62 -6.75
C GLY A 33 -15.95 28.04 -6.69
N PRO A 34 -16.56 28.90 -5.86
CA PRO A 34 -16.08 30.28 -5.69
C PRO A 34 -14.64 30.36 -5.18
N LYS A 35 -14.26 29.51 -4.21
CA LYS A 35 -12.96 29.51 -3.52
C LYS A 35 -12.09 28.32 -3.93
N TYR A 36 -12.66 27.18 -4.27
CA TYR A 36 -11.94 25.94 -4.50
C TYR A 36 -12.17 25.39 -5.91
N VAL A 37 -11.09 24.85 -6.47
CA VAL A 37 -11.12 24.00 -7.66
C VAL A 37 -10.68 22.61 -7.23
N VAL A 38 -11.56 21.62 -7.26
CA VAL A 38 -11.28 20.26 -6.85
C VAL A 38 -11.06 19.39 -8.08
N THR A 39 -9.91 18.79 -8.21
CA THR A 39 -9.56 17.83 -9.26
C THR A 39 -9.04 16.54 -8.63
N TRP A 40 -8.77 15.54 -9.43
CA TRP A 40 -8.38 14.22 -8.93
C TRP A 40 -7.43 13.49 -9.86
N ALA A 41 -6.68 12.58 -9.29
CA ALA A 41 -5.98 11.54 -10.02
C ALA A 41 -6.91 10.34 -10.29
N LEU A 42 -6.40 9.32 -10.96
CA LEU A 42 -7.08 8.04 -11.21
C LEU A 42 -6.24 6.89 -10.62
N GLY A 43 -5.72 7.09 -9.42
CA GLY A 43 -4.53 6.44 -8.94
C GLY A 43 -3.30 7.12 -9.53
N HIS A 44 -2.29 6.37 -9.99
CA HIS A 44 -1.13 6.98 -10.63
C HIS A 44 -1.45 7.59 -12.00
N LEU A 45 -1.09 8.86 -12.21
CA LEU A 45 -1.08 9.52 -13.52
C LEU A 45 0.34 9.60 -14.10
N VAL A 46 1.34 9.47 -13.23
CA VAL A 46 2.77 9.51 -13.54
C VAL A 46 3.42 8.24 -12.99
N THR A 47 4.37 7.70 -13.72
CA THR A 47 5.14 6.50 -13.35
C THR A 47 6.61 6.66 -13.72
N LEU A 48 7.46 5.75 -13.29
CA LEU A 48 8.83 5.65 -13.77
C LEU A 48 8.85 5.18 -15.22
N ALA A 49 9.79 5.69 -15.98
CA ALA A 49 9.94 5.36 -17.40
C ALA A 49 10.40 3.92 -17.59
N ASP A 50 9.96 3.32 -18.69
CA ASP A 50 10.42 2.00 -19.11
C ASP A 50 11.91 2.00 -19.50
N PRO A 51 12.60 0.84 -19.43
CA PRO A 51 14.02 0.70 -19.74
C PRO A 51 14.44 1.29 -21.09
N GLU A 52 13.61 1.20 -22.12
CA GLU A 52 13.87 1.73 -23.45
C GLU A 52 14.13 3.25 -23.45
N SER A 53 13.62 3.96 -22.45
CA SER A 53 13.85 5.42 -22.26
C SER A 53 15.29 5.76 -21.87
N TYR A 54 16.09 4.78 -21.51
CA TYR A 54 17.49 4.92 -21.09
C TYR A 54 18.50 4.41 -22.14
N GLY A 55 18.03 3.75 -23.19
CA GLY A 55 18.85 3.29 -24.29
C GLY A 55 18.14 2.30 -25.19
N GLU A 56 18.40 2.42 -26.50
CA GLU A 56 17.80 1.59 -27.55
C GLU A 56 18.07 0.08 -27.30
N ARG A 57 19.26 -0.26 -26.79
CA ARG A 57 19.66 -1.64 -26.44
C ARG A 57 18.72 -2.33 -25.47
N TYR A 58 18.02 -1.57 -24.62
CA TYR A 58 17.09 -2.11 -23.64
C TYR A 58 15.71 -2.45 -24.20
N LYS A 59 15.47 -2.28 -25.51
CA LYS A 59 14.25 -2.75 -26.18
C LYS A 59 14.19 -4.28 -26.26
N SER A 60 15.33 -4.91 -26.55
CA SER A 60 15.47 -6.37 -26.47
C SER A 60 15.93 -6.78 -25.08
N TRP A 61 15.56 -7.99 -24.69
CA TRP A 61 15.96 -8.53 -23.40
C TRP A 61 17.18 -9.44 -23.58
N SER A 62 18.34 -8.97 -23.13
CA SER A 62 19.59 -9.71 -23.13
C SER A 62 20.18 -9.72 -21.72
N LEU A 63 20.86 -10.81 -21.34
CA LEU A 63 21.62 -10.90 -20.09
C LEU A 63 22.84 -9.97 -20.09
N GLU A 64 23.39 -9.68 -21.25
CA GLU A 64 24.58 -8.81 -21.42
C GLU A 64 24.26 -7.34 -21.10
N ASP A 65 22.97 -6.95 -21.23
CA ASP A 65 22.51 -5.59 -20.92
C ASP A 65 22.14 -5.37 -19.44
N LEU A 66 22.29 -6.39 -18.61
CA LEU A 66 21.99 -6.31 -17.18
C LEU A 66 23.25 -6.13 -16.34
N PRO A 67 23.18 -5.39 -15.23
CA PRO A 67 22.00 -4.70 -14.71
C PRO A 67 21.73 -3.34 -15.37
N ILE A 68 20.44 -2.98 -15.52
CA ILE A 68 20.01 -1.65 -15.95
C ILE A 68 19.99 -0.74 -14.72
N LEU A 69 20.95 0.16 -14.62
CA LEU A 69 21.14 1.08 -13.48
C LEU A 69 21.31 2.52 -13.99
N PRO A 70 20.22 3.22 -14.34
CA PRO A 70 20.29 4.62 -14.72
C PRO A 70 20.75 5.48 -13.54
N LYS A 71 21.56 6.52 -13.78
CA LYS A 71 21.96 7.47 -12.74
C LYS A 71 20.76 8.19 -12.09
N HIS A 72 19.73 8.46 -12.90
CA HIS A 72 18.48 9.09 -12.46
C HIS A 72 17.32 8.41 -13.17
N LEU A 73 16.32 8.00 -12.41
CA LEU A 73 15.09 7.46 -12.95
C LEU A 73 14.17 8.61 -13.41
N LYS A 74 13.70 8.51 -14.64
CA LYS A 74 12.82 9.49 -15.27
C LYS A 74 11.38 9.16 -14.96
N THR A 75 10.56 10.17 -14.71
CA THR A 75 9.11 10.03 -14.62
C THR A 75 8.45 10.30 -15.97
N VAL A 76 7.38 9.58 -16.27
CA VAL A 76 6.57 9.75 -17.50
C VAL A 76 5.08 9.74 -17.15
N VAL A 77 4.30 10.44 -17.98
CA VAL A 77 2.84 10.40 -17.87
C VAL A 77 2.33 9.07 -18.42
N ILE A 78 1.46 8.41 -17.68
CA ILE A 78 0.83 7.15 -18.10
C ILE A 78 -0.09 7.44 -19.29
N LYS A 79 0.16 6.83 -20.43
CA LYS A 79 -0.56 7.10 -21.70
C LYS A 79 -2.08 7.04 -21.55
N LYS A 80 -2.61 6.02 -20.87
CA LYS A 80 -4.05 5.83 -20.64
C LYS A 80 -4.68 6.95 -19.80
N SER A 81 -3.91 7.60 -18.94
CA SER A 81 -4.34 8.66 -18.02
C SER A 81 -3.99 10.07 -18.53
N GLY A 82 -3.42 10.20 -19.71
CA GLY A 82 -2.90 11.46 -20.26
C GLY A 82 -3.95 12.58 -20.30
N LYS A 83 -5.21 12.26 -20.62
CA LYS A 83 -6.30 13.25 -20.64
C LYS A 83 -6.51 13.86 -19.25
N GLN A 84 -6.60 13.02 -18.21
CA GLN A 84 -6.79 13.50 -16.84
C GLN A 84 -5.55 14.23 -16.33
N PHE A 85 -4.34 13.74 -16.62
CA PHE A 85 -3.12 14.47 -16.29
C PHE A 85 -3.12 15.88 -16.87
N ASN A 86 -3.47 16.03 -18.15
CA ASN A 86 -3.53 17.34 -18.82
C ASN A 86 -4.58 18.25 -18.18
N THR A 87 -5.74 17.71 -17.78
CA THR A 87 -6.75 18.47 -17.04
C THR A 87 -6.17 18.97 -15.71
N VAL A 88 -5.59 18.09 -14.90
CA VAL A 88 -4.98 18.45 -13.61
C VAL A 88 -3.88 19.50 -13.79
N LYS A 89 -2.96 19.28 -14.74
CA LYS A 89 -1.89 20.22 -15.10
C LYS A 89 -2.45 21.59 -15.48
N SER A 90 -3.47 21.62 -16.34
CA SER A 90 -4.11 22.87 -16.76
C SER A 90 -4.72 23.64 -15.59
N GLN A 91 -5.44 22.94 -14.70
CA GLN A 91 -6.01 23.58 -13.50
C GLN A 91 -4.94 24.08 -12.53
N MET A 92 -3.86 23.32 -12.31
CA MET A 92 -2.75 23.72 -11.43
C MET A 92 -2.03 24.99 -11.93
N ASN A 93 -1.93 25.16 -13.24
CA ASN A 93 -1.21 26.30 -13.85
C ASN A 93 -2.09 27.54 -14.09
N ARG A 94 -3.35 27.53 -13.68
CA ARG A 94 -4.22 28.71 -13.78
C ARG A 94 -3.66 29.88 -12.96
N ASN A 95 -3.78 31.09 -13.49
CA ASN A 95 -3.31 32.30 -12.82
C ASN A 95 -4.12 32.68 -11.57
N ASP A 96 -5.38 32.23 -11.51
CA ASP A 96 -6.28 32.47 -10.38
C ASP A 96 -6.14 31.41 -9.27
N ILE A 97 -5.22 30.45 -9.39
CA ILE A 97 -4.87 29.49 -8.33
C ILE A 97 -3.64 29.98 -7.57
N ASP A 98 -3.79 30.23 -6.29
CA ASP A 98 -2.69 30.70 -5.42
C ASP A 98 -1.98 29.56 -4.69
N GLU A 99 -2.67 28.46 -4.38
CA GLU A 99 -2.19 27.38 -3.52
C GLU A 99 -2.72 26.02 -3.98
N ILE A 100 -1.96 24.97 -3.70
CA ILE A 100 -2.36 23.57 -3.95
C ILE A 100 -2.50 22.85 -2.61
N VAL A 101 -3.64 22.18 -2.41
CA VAL A 101 -3.87 21.25 -1.31
C VAL A 101 -3.78 19.81 -1.83
N ILE A 102 -2.81 19.07 -1.35
CA ILE A 102 -2.72 17.62 -1.57
C ILE A 102 -3.75 16.94 -0.65
N ALA A 103 -4.74 16.29 -1.25
CA ALA A 103 -5.82 15.57 -0.59
C ALA A 103 -5.90 14.10 -1.06
N THR A 104 -4.77 13.54 -1.43
CA THR A 104 -4.58 12.10 -1.70
C THR A 104 -4.55 11.33 -0.39
N ASP A 105 -4.62 10.00 -0.45
CA ASP A 105 -4.63 9.13 0.72
C ASP A 105 -3.48 9.47 1.70
N ALA A 106 -3.75 9.35 3.00
CA ALA A 106 -2.80 9.67 4.06
C ALA A 106 -1.74 8.56 4.19
N GLY A 107 -0.70 8.65 3.37
CA GLY A 107 0.36 7.65 3.31
C GLY A 107 1.44 7.99 2.28
N ARG A 108 2.48 7.15 2.22
CA ARG A 108 3.60 7.28 1.29
C ARG A 108 3.15 7.32 -0.17
N GLU A 109 2.24 6.42 -0.55
CA GLU A 109 1.75 6.32 -1.93
C GLU A 109 0.97 7.57 -2.33
N GLY A 110 0.11 8.10 -1.44
CA GLY A 110 -0.61 9.34 -1.72
C GLY A 110 0.33 10.54 -1.90
N GLU A 111 1.41 10.65 -1.11
CA GLU A 111 2.44 11.65 -1.33
C GLU A 111 3.12 11.50 -2.70
N LEU A 112 3.50 10.25 -3.06
CA LEU A 112 4.14 9.96 -4.33
C LEU A 112 3.25 10.35 -5.51
N VAL A 113 2.00 9.90 -5.49
CA VAL A 113 1.02 10.22 -6.55
C VAL A 113 0.89 11.72 -6.74
N ALA A 114 0.66 12.47 -5.66
CA ALA A 114 0.43 13.91 -5.76
C ALA A 114 1.67 14.67 -6.20
N ARG A 115 2.83 14.40 -5.61
CA ARG A 115 4.05 15.14 -5.89
C ARG A 115 4.61 14.87 -7.27
N TRP A 116 4.56 13.63 -7.75
CA TRP A 116 4.93 13.35 -9.15
C TRP A 116 4.05 14.09 -10.16
N ILE A 117 2.75 14.25 -9.87
CA ILE A 117 1.85 15.06 -10.71
C ILE A 117 2.25 16.54 -10.67
N ILE A 118 2.51 17.10 -9.48
CA ILE A 118 2.91 18.50 -9.30
C ILE A 118 4.24 18.78 -10.00
N GLU A 119 5.25 17.94 -9.79
CA GLU A 119 6.57 18.06 -10.41
C GLU A 119 6.49 17.95 -11.94
N LYS A 120 5.76 16.95 -12.44
CA LYS A 120 5.56 16.76 -13.89
C LYS A 120 4.76 17.89 -14.53
N SER A 121 3.92 18.55 -13.75
CA SER A 121 3.18 19.75 -14.16
C SER A 121 4.02 21.03 -14.12
N GLN A 122 5.22 20.99 -13.53
CA GLN A 122 6.16 22.11 -13.36
C GLN A 122 5.56 23.29 -12.58
N VAL A 123 4.73 23.01 -11.60
CA VAL A 123 4.05 24.02 -10.79
C VAL A 123 4.91 24.42 -9.59
N LYS A 124 5.02 25.73 -9.33
CA LYS A 124 5.82 26.31 -8.24
C LYS A 124 4.95 27.03 -7.19
N LYS A 125 3.73 26.56 -6.96
CA LYS A 125 2.82 27.17 -5.99
C LYS A 125 3.01 26.59 -4.60
N PRO A 126 2.66 27.32 -3.52
CA PRO A 126 2.65 26.78 -2.16
C PRO A 126 1.80 25.50 -2.06
N ILE A 127 2.33 24.53 -1.31
CA ILE A 127 1.67 23.24 -1.12
C ILE A 127 1.25 23.09 0.34
N LYS A 128 -0.01 22.75 0.55
CA LYS A 128 -0.54 22.27 1.83
C LYS A 128 -1.00 20.84 1.74
N ARG A 129 -1.13 20.18 2.87
CA ARG A 129 -1.52 18.78 3.00
C ARG A 129 -2.77 18.65 3.85
N LEU A 130 -3.79 18.03 3.28
CA LEU A 130 -4.93 17.48 3.99
C LEU A 130 -4.59 16.06 4.44
N TRP A 131 -4.48 15.85 5.75
CA TRP A 131 -4.15 14.53 6.32
C TRP A 131 -5.34 13.99 7.10
N ILE A 132 -6.14 13.16 6.45
CA ILE A 132 -7.34 12.53 7.03
C ILE A 132 -7.38 11.05 6.69
N SER A 133 -7.92 10.24 7.59
CA SER A 133 -8.14 8.80 7.41
C SER A 133 -9.60 8.43 7.10
N SER A 134 -10.47 9.42 6.94
CA SER A 134 -11.89 9.24 6.68
C SER A 134 -12.41 10.30 5.72
N SER A 135 -13.33 9.92 4.83
CA SER A 135 -13.98 10.81 3.85
C SER A 135 -15.34 11.37 4.32
N THR A 136 -15.66 11.27 5.62
CA THR A 136 -16.91 11.85 6.14
C THR A 136 -16.89 13.38 6.04
N ASP A 137 -18.05 14.01 5.87
CA ASP A 137 -18.19 15.47 5.78
C ASP A 137 -17.53 16.17 6.98
N LYS A 138 -17.66 15.58 8.18
CA LYS A 138 -17.03 16.09 9.42
C LYS A 138 -15.51 16.04 9.33
N ALA A 139 -14.94 14.89 8.96
CA ALA A 139 -13.48 14.71 8.85
C ALA A 139 -12.87 15.64 7.80
N ILE A 140 -13.53 15.84 6.66
CA ILE A 140 -13.09 16.77 5.63
C ILE A 140 -13.09 18.21 6.18
N LYS A 141 -14.17 18.67 6.81
CA LYS A 141 -14.26 20.04 7.40
C LYS A 141 -13.17 20.29 8.44
N GLU A 142 -13.02 19.35 9.37
CA GLU A 142 -11.98 19.46 10.43
C GLU A 142 -10.57 19.40 9.85
N GLY A 143 -10.34 18.57 8.82
CA GLY A 143 -9.06 18.47 8.12
C GLY A 143 -8.69 19.77 7.39
N PHE A 144 -9.64 20.39 6.69
CA PHE A 144 -9.41 21.69 6.03
C PHE A 144 -9.17 22.84 7.02
N ALA A 145 -9.69 22.76 8.23
CA ALA A 145 -9.37 23.71 9.30
C ALA A 145 -7.96 23.51 9.86
N LYS A 146 -7.31 22.35 9.64
CA LYS A 146 -6.01 21.96 10.19
C LYS A 146 -4.99 21.57 9.10
N LEU A 147 -5.07 22.22 7.93
CA LEU A 147 -4.12 21.96 6.85
C LEU A 147 -2.68 22.22 7.32
N LYS A 148 -1.80 21.26 7.01
CA LYS A 148 -0.38 21.35 7.33
C LYS A 148 0.45 21.81 6.15
N SER A 149 1.66 22.30 6.41
CA SER A 149 2.60 22.60 5.35
C SER A 149 3.02 21.34 4.59
N GLY A 150 3.07 21.40 3.26
CA GLY A 150 3.58 20.30 2.45
C GLY A 150 5.02 19.92 2.77
N LYS A 151 5.82 20.87 3.33
CA LYS A 151 7.21 20.61 3.75
C LYS A 151 7.33 19.56 4.87
N GLU A 152 6.34 19.47 5.75
CA GLU A 152 6.34 18.46 6.83
C GLU A 152 6.32 17.01 6.31
N TYR A 153 5.94 16.82 5.05
CA TYR A 153 5.80 15.50 4.43
C TYR A 153 6.89 15.18 3.38
N GLU A 154 7.94 16.01 3.28
CA GLU A 154 9.02 15.80 2.30
C GLU A 154 9.79 14.49 2.57
N ASN A 155 10.10 14.19 3.83
CA ASN A 155 10.78 12.93 4.18
C ASN A 155 9.93 11.71 3.87
N LEU A 156 8.59 11.81 4.02
CA LEU A 156 7.67 10.75 3.64
C LEU A 156 7.67 10.55 2.12
N TYR A 157 7.71 11.64 1.36
CA TYR A 157 7.83 11.61 -0.10
C TYR A 157 9.16 10.98 -0.54
N TYR A 158 10.30 11.37 0.03
CA TYR A 158 11.59 10.76 -0.28
C TYR A 158 11.62 9.26 0.03
N SER A 159 11.00 8.83 1.12
CA SER A 159 10.81 7.41 1.43
C SER A 159 10.00 6.67 0.36
N ALA A 160 8.97 7.33 -0.19
CA ALA A 160 8.16 6.77 -1.26
C ALA A 160 8.93 6.66 -2.59
N ILE A 161 9.72 7.69 -2.94
CA ILE A 161 10.61 7.66 -4.11
C ILE A 161 11.60 6.49 -3.99
N ALA A 162 12.33 6.42 -2.87
CA ALA A 162 13.33 5.38 -2.66
C ALA A 162 12.73 3.97 -2.81
N ARG A 163 11.50 3.79 -2.32
CA ARG A 163 10.77 2.53 -2.51
C ARG A 163 10.43 2.28 -3.97
N ALA A 164 9.85 3.26 -4.67
CA ALA A 164 9.45 3.13 -6.06
C ALA A 164 10.66 2.83 -6.97
N GLU A 165 11.78 3.50 -6.74
CA GLU A 165 13.03 3.29 -7.45
C GLU A 165 13.63 1.91 -7.18
N ALA A 166 13.64 1.46 -5.92
CA ALA A 166 14.09 0.13 -5.56
C ALA A 166 13.19 -0.97 -6.18
N ASP A 167 11.87 -0.77 -6.18
CA ASP A 167 10.93 -1.70 -6.81
C ASP A 167 11.15 -1.76 -8.34
N TRP A 168 11.42 -0.62 -8.99
CA TRP A 168 11.75 -0.57 -10.42
C TRP A 168 13.07 -1.30 -10.71
N ILE A 169 14.15 -0.95 -10.00
CA ILE A 169 15.49 -1.53 -10.23
C ILE A 169 15.46 -3.05 -10.04
N ILE A 170 14.93 -3.52 -8.91
CA ILE A 170 14.88 -4.95 -8.62
C ILE A 170 13.94 -5.67 -9.57
N GLY A 171 12.73 -5.14 -9.74
CA GLY A 171 11.69 -5.76 -10.55
C GLY A 171 12.11 -5.92 -12.02
N ILE A 172 12.63 -4.88 -12.63
CA ILE A 172 13.04 -4.90 -14.04
C ILE A 172 14.24 -5.84 -14.26
N ASN A 173 15.30 -5.71 -13.46
CA ASN A 173 16.50 -6.50 -13.65
C ASN A 173 16.28 -7.98 -13.36
N ALA A 174 15.64 -8.30 -12.23
CA ALA A 174 15.39 -9.68 -11.88
C ALA A 174 14.39 -10.37 -12.82
N THR A 175 13.33 -9.68 -13.22
CA THR A 175 12.36 -10.20 -14.20
C THR A 175 13.03 -10.51 -15.52
N ARG A 176 13.82 -9.57 -16.07
CA ARG A 176 14.54 -9.77 -17.35
C ARG A 176 15.55 -10.91 -17.24
N ALA A 177 16.34 -10.95 -16.16
CA ALA A 177 17.33 -12.00 -15.94
C ALA A 177 16.69 -13.39 -15.91
N LEU A 178 15.64 -13.56 -15.11
CA LEU A 178 14.95 -14.85 -14.99
C LEU A 178 14.27 -15.26 -16.30
N THR A 179 13.53 -14.35 -16.91
CA THR A 179 12.83 -14.61 -18.18
C THR A 179 13.80 -15.00 -19.30
N THR A 180 14.90 -14.27 -19.44
CA THR A 180 15.89 -14.56 -20.47
C THR A 180 16.67 -15.85 -20.20
N LYS A 181 17.08 -16.05 -18.93
CA LYS A 181 17.85 -17.25 -18.56
C LYS A 181 17.08 -18.54 -18.74
N TYR A 182 15.80 -18.55 -18.38
CA TYR A 182 14.97 -19.76 -18.40
C TYR A 182 14.06 -19.87 -19.62
N ASN A 183 14.12 -18.88 -20.51
CA ASN A 183 13.24 -18.78 -21.69
C ASN A 183 11.75 -19.01 -21.34
N ALA A 184 11.31 -18.40 -20.22
CA ALA A 184 9.97 -18.52 -19.70
C ALA A 184 9.51 -17.19 -19.13
N GLN A 185 8.23 -16.85 -19.22
CA GLN A 185 7.69 -15.61 -18.67
C GLN A 185 7.68 -15.67 -17.15
N LEU A 186 8.76 -15.23 -16.54
CA LEU A 186 8.98 -15.20 -15.11
C LEU A 186 9.04 -13.76 -14.61
N SER A 187 8.19 -13.43 -13.64
CA SER A 187 8.24 -12.12 -12.99
C SER A 187 8.88 -12.21 -11.60
N CYS A 188 9.62 -11.17 -11.23
CA CYS A 188 10.21 -11.04 -9.91
C CYS A 188 9.91 -9.66 -9.34
N GLY A 189 9.64 -9.59 -8.04
CA GLY A 189 9.35 -8.33 -7.36
C GLY A 189 9.47 -8.46 -5.85
N ARG A 190 9.68 -7.34 -5.17
CA ARG A 190 9.94 -7.27 -3.73
C ARG A 190 8.76 -7.73 -2.86
N VAL A 191 7.55 -7.76 -3.37
CA VAL A 191 6.36 -8.22 -2.66
C VAL A 191 5.93 -9.60 -3.16
N GLN A 192 5.72 -9.74 -4.47
CA GLN A 192 5.17 -10.97 -5.05
C GLN A 192 6.08 -12.19 -4.85
N THR A 193 7.39 -12.03 -5.00
CA THR A 193 8.33 -13.17 -4.87
C THR A 193 8.43 -13.71 -3.44
N PRO A 194 8.59 -12.88 -2.39
CA PRO A 194 8.52 -13.37 -1.01
C PRO A 194 7.16 -13.98 -0.65
N THR A 195 6.06 -13.42 -1.15
CA THR A 195 4.72 -13.97 -0.91
C THR A 195 4.60 -15.38 -1.51
N LEU A 196 5.05 -15.55 -2.75
CA LEU A 196 5.07 -16.87 -3.40
C LEU A 196 5.97 -17.86 -2.65
N ALA A 197 7.14 -17.41 -2.18
CA ALA A 197 8.04 -18.26 -1.39
C ALA A 197 7.41 -18.73 -0.07
N MET A 198 6.65 -17.85 0.61
CA MET A 198 5.91 -18.25 1.83
C MET A 198 4.82 -19.27 1.52
N LEU A 199 4.09 -19.10 0.42
CA LEU A 199 3.07 -20.08 -0.02
C LEU A 199 3.73 -21.42 -0.36
N LEU A 200 4.81 -21.42 -1.13
CA LEU A 200 5.55 -22.64 -1.47
C LEU A 200 6.03 -23.37 -0.22
N LYS A 201 6.65 -22.65 0.71
CA LYS A 201 7.09 -23.23 1.98
C LYS A 201 5.93 -23.90 2.73
N ARG A 202 4.76 -23.26 2.76
CA ARG A 202 3.59 -23.82 3.42
C ARG A 202 3.07 -25.08 2.70
N GLU A 203 3.06 -25.09 1.38
CA GLU A 203 2.72 -26.28 0.60
C GLU A 203 3.70 -27.45 0.86
N GLU A 204 4.99 -27.17 0.94
CA GLU A 204 6.01 -28.16 1.28
C GLU A 204 5.81 -28.73 2.70
N GLU A 205 5.50 -27.88 3.68
CA GLU A 205 5.16 -28.32 5.03
C GLU A 205 3.95 -29.23 5.06
N ILE A 206 2.90 -28.92 4.27
CA ILE A 206 1.69 -29.73 4.17
C ILE A 206 2.00 -31.08 3.50
N ARG A 207 2.75 -31.08 2.38
CA ARG A 207 3.12 -32.32 1.67
C ARG A 207 4.02 -33.24 2.51
N ASN A 208 4.88 -32.66 3.30
CA ASN A 208 5.83 -33.40 4.17
C ASN A 208 5.28 -33.65 5.57
N PHE A 209 4.03 -33.24 5.84
CA PHE A 209 3.45 -33.37 7.17
C PHE A 209 3.32 -34.86 7.56
N LYS A 210 3.92 -35.20 8.66
CA LYS A 210 3.80 -36.51 9.31
C LYS A 210 2.96 -36.31 10.58
N PRO A 211 1.76 -36.91 10.66
CA PRO A 211 0.92 -36.80 11.84
C PRO A 211 1.65 -37.39 13.06
N LYS A 212 1.58 -36.69 14.17
CA LYS A 212 2.06 -37.15 15.47
C LYS A 212 0.91 -37.19 16.45
N GLU A 213 0.79 -38.30 17.18
CA GLU A 213 -0.18 -38.39 18.25
C GLU A 213 0.16 -37.41 19.37
N TYR A 214 -0.83 -36.76 19.91
CA TYR A 214 -0.73 -35.92 21.08
C TYR A 214 -1.78 -36.33 22.09
N TYR A 215 -1.48 -36.09 23.35
CA TYR A 215 -2.27 -36.54 24.49
C TYR A 215 -2.66 -35.33 25.35
N GLY A 216 -3.89 -35.27 25.79
CA GLY A 216 -4.38 -34.31 26.76
C GLY A 216 -5.10 -35.06 27.88
N LEU A 217 -5.36 -34.41 29.00
CA LEU A 217 -6.14 -34.94 30.11
C LEU A 217 -7.27 -33.97 30.45
N GLU A 218 -8.47 -34.51 30.54
CA GLU A 218 -9.64 -33.80 30.99
C GLU A 218 -10.20 -34.50 32.22
N LEU A 219 -10.55 -33.73 33.23
CA LEU A 219 -11.26 -34.19 34.41
C LEU A 219 -12.65 -33.55 34.44
N ILE A 220 -13.66 -34.35 34.62
CA ILE A 220 -15.03 -33.90 34.82
C ILE A 220 -15.40 -34.19 36.26
N ALA A 221 -15.66 -33.17 37.03
CA ALA A 221 -16.16 -33.29 38.42
C ALA A 221 -17.63 -32.88 38.48
N THR A 222 -18.48 -33.73 39.03
CA THR A 222 -19.91 -33.49 39.16
C THR A 222 -20.24 -33.02 40.59
N LYS A 223 -20.87 -31.84 40.69
CA LYS A 223 -21.37 -31.32 41.96
C LYS A 223 -22.88 -31.03 41.86
N GLY A 224 -23.67 -31.86 42.48
CA GLY A 224 -25.14 -31.82 42.31
C GLY A 224 -25.55 -32.17 40.90
N ASN A 225 -26.26 -31.25 40.22
CA ASN A 225 -26.68 -31.41 38.82
C ASN A 225 -25.75 -30.68 37.80
N SER A 226 -24.57 -30.28 38.23
CA SER A 226 -23.64 -29.51 37.38
C SER A 226 -22.30 -30.22 37.22
N ASP A 227 -21.86 -30.35 35.99
CA ASP A 227 -20.53 -30.85 35.62
C ASP A 227 -19.56 -29.69 35.45
N ILE A 228 -18.38 -29.82 36.06
CA ILE A 228 -17.27 -28.87 35.91
C ILE A 228 -16.13 -29.58 35.17
N LYS A 229 -15.72 -29.04 34.06
CA LYS A 229 -14.65 -29.56 33.23
C LYS A 229 -13.33 -28.87 33.55
N PHE A 230 -12.31 -29.65 33.90
CA PHE A 230 -10.94 -29.20 34.11
C PHE A 230 -10.06 -29.74 32.96
N ILE A 231 -9.25 -28.86 32.39
CA ILE A 231 -8.28 -29.23 31.34
C ILE A 231 -6.89 -29.15 31.97
N TRP A 232 -6.13 -30.24 31.84
CA TRP A 232 -4.75 -30.23 32.27
C TRP A 232 -3.91 -29.29 31.40
N ASN A 233 -3.01 -28.51 32.04
CA ASN A 233 -2.04 -27.67 31.36
C ASN A 233 -0.64 -27.97 31.92
N ASP A 234 0.35 -27.93 31.05
CA ASP A 234 1.75 -27.97 31.45
C ASP A 234 2.24 -26.61 32.02
N LYS A 235 3.52 -26.55 32.43
CA LYS A 235 4.13 -25.33 32.98
C LYS A 235 4.14 -24.13 32.00
N ASN A 236 4.00 -24.40 30.69
CA ASN A 236 3.98 -23.41 29.63
C ASN A 236 2.54 -23.11 29.17
N ASN A 237 1.54 -23.56 29.92
CA ASN A 237 0.10 -23.41 29.62
C ASN A 237 -0.35 -24.14 28.33
N ASN A 238 0.33 -25.24 27.95
CA ASN A 238 -0.12 -26.10 26.86
C ASN A 238 -1.08 -27.17 27.39
N SER A 239 -2.24 -27.31 26.76
CA SER A 239 -3.27 -28.30 27.12
C SER A 239 -3.01 -29.71 26.55
N SER A 240 -1.91 -29.91 25.82
CA SER A 240 -1.53 -31.18 25.22
C SER A 240 -0.02 -31.41 25.22
N THR A 241 0.39 -32.65 25.11
CA THR A 241 1.82 -33.07 25.04
C THR A 241 1.95 -34.27 24.09
N PHE A 242 3.13 -34.42 23.48
CA PHE A 242 3.48 -35.58 22.68
C PHE A 242 3.93 -36.79 23.53
N SER A 243 4.10 -36.62 24.85
CA SER A 243 4.48 -37.70 25.75
C SER A 243 3.23 -38.32 26.40
N LYS A 244 2.93 -39.55 25.97
CA LYS A 244 1.87 -40.38 26.56
C LYS A 244 2.14 -40.69 28.04
N GLU A 245 3.41 -41.02 28.36
CA GLU A 245 3.84 -41.33 29.72
C GLU A 245 3.58 -40.19 30.71
N LYS A 246 3.77 -38.94 30.24
CA LYS A 246 3.52 -37.74 31.05
C LYS A 246 2.02 -37.65 31.42
N ILE A 247 1.15 -37.91 30.49
CA ILE A 247 -0.31 -37.88 30.73
C ILE A 247 -0.73 -39.05 31.61
N GLU A 248 -0.23 -40.27 31.33
CA GLU A 248 -0.52 -41.44 32.15
C GLU A 248 -0.05 -41.30 33.59
N SER A 249 1.14 -40.70 33.81
CA SER A 249 1.66 -40.42 35.15
C SER A 249 0.81 -39.39 35.89
N THR A 250 0.31 -38.37 35.16
CA THR A 250 -0.59 -37.35 35.73
C THR A 250 -1.94 -37.95 36.05
N LEU A 251 -2.51 -38.78 35.17
CA LEU A 251 -3.76 -39.47 35.41
C LEU A 251 -3.68 -40.36 36.67
N LYS A 252 -2.57 -41.10 36.86
CA LYS A 252 -2.36 -41.91 38.06
C LYS A 252 -2.37 -41.09 39.36
N LYS A 253 -1.89 -39.83 39.30
CA LYS A 253 -1.87 -38.94 40.49
C LYS A 253 -3.25 -38.38 40.85
N VAL A 254 -4.13 -38.21 39.89
CA VAL A 254 -5.49 -37.64 40.08
C VAL A 254 -6.54 -38.74 40.27
N LYS A 255 -6.25 -39.97 39.86
CA LYS A 255 -7.17 -41.10 39.99
C LYS A 255 -7.09 -41.66 41.41
N GLY A 256 -8.19 -41.49 42.19
CA GLY A 256 -8.27 -41.96 43.59
C GLY A 256 -7.97 -40.87 44.65
N VAL A 257 -8.04 -39.62 44.28
CA VAL A 257 -8.08 -38.49 45.19
C VAL A 257 -9.55 -38.07 45.29
N ASP A 258 -10.18 -38.21 46.48
CA ASP A 258 -11.52 -37.76 46.80
C ASP A 258 -11.60 -36.21 46.92
#